data_095ba0653826443ce7bd598cc9903e8b
#
_entry.id   095ba0653826443ce7bd598cc9903e8b
#
_cell.length_a   1.000
_cell.length_b   1.000
_cell.length_c   1.000
_cell.angle_alpha   90.00
_cell.angle_beta   90.00
_cell.angle_gamma   90.00
#
_symmetry.space_group_name_H-M   'P 1'
#
loop_
_entity.id
_entity.type
_entity.pdbx_description
1 polymer ?
#
loop_
_entity_poly.entity_id
_entity_poly.type
_entity_poly.pdbx_seq_one_letter_code
_entity_poly.pdbx_strand_id
1 'polypeptide(L)'
;FKADQFYDVIDRTTNIDGSDVDGVLYELFEVLDLPESSTERQAKPTHLSAFPYVNGSLFEYQFAIPEFDARTRRILLECARLSWAEINPDIFGSMFQAVIDPEQRGSLGQHYTSVSNIMKVIQPLFLDELRAELDTVIALSHDNRHKNNKAERLDALLKRISQIKVFDPACGSGNFLIIAYKELRKLEIEVLKAQRDLLGSKDNLLGLGFDSVVSLDN
;
A
#
# COMPACT_ATOMS: atom_id res chain seq x y z
N PHE A 1 2.14 -9.31 -8.73
CA PHE A 1 2.51 -9.45 -10.14
C PHE A 1 3.91 -10.03 -10.23
N LYS A 2 4.13 -10.96 -11.18
CA LYS A 2 5.49 -11.42 -11.50
C LYS A 2 6.20 -10.32 -12.31
N ALA A 3 7.54 -10.29 -12.23
CA ALA A 3 8.33 -9.40 -13.08
C ALA A 3 7.96 -9.61 -14.55
N ASP A 4 7.85 -8.53 -15.30
CA ASP A 4 7.51 -8.48 -16.72
C ASP A 4 6.18 -9.15 -17.14
N GLN A 5 5.37 -9.65 -16.21
CA GLN A 5 4.13 -10.38 -16.52
C GLN A 5 3.17 -9.56 -17.39
N PHE A 6 2.97 -8.29 -17.07
CA PHE A 6 2.12 -7.40 -17.85
C PHE A 6 2.73 -7.11 -19.22
N TYR A 7 4.04 -6.82 -19.26
CA TYR A 7 4.76 -6.62 -20.52
C TYR A 7 4.62 -7.84 -21.45
N ASP A 8 4.89 -9.03 -20.95
CA ASP A 8 4.82 -10.29 -21.71
C ASP A 8 3.43 -10.54 -22.29
N VAL A 9 2.38 -10.24 -21.53
CA VAL A 9 1.01 -10.40 -22.04
C VAL A 9 0.75 -9.42 -23.16
N ILE A 10 0.97 -8.14 -23.00
CA ILE A 10 0.71 -7.14 -24.05
C ILE A 10 1.58 -7.42 -25.28
N ASP A 11 2.86 -7.72 -25.10
CA ASP A 11 3.78 -7.93 -26.24
C ASP A 11 3.41 -9.15 -27.08
N ARG A 12 3.00 -10.26 -26.41
CA ARG A 12 2.76 -11.55 -27.08
C ARG A 12 1.35 -11.74 -27.58
N THR A 13 0.37 -11.03 -27.02
CA THR A 13 -1.06 -11.27 -27.32
C THR A 13 -1.70 -10.15 -28.13
N THR A 14 -1.01 -9.04 -28.34
CA THR A 14 -1.56 -7.91 -29.11
C THR A 14 -0.85 -7.69 -30.43
N ASN A 15 -1.59 -7.19 -31.41
CA ASN A 15 -1.08 -6.81 -32.72
C ASN A 15 -0.09 -5.64 -32.63
N ILE A 16 0.90 -5.60 -33.52
CA ILE A 16 1.94 -4.56 -33.54
C ILE A 16 1.34 -3.16 -33.79
N ASP A 17 0.24 -3.10 -34.54
CA ASP A 17 -0.48 -1.87 -34.84
C ASP A 17 -1.32 -1.33 -33.66
N GLY A 18 -1.48 -2.12 -32.61
CA GLY A 18 -2.20 -1.74 -31.38
C GLY A 18 -3.72 -1.92 -31.45
N SER A 19 -4.26 -2.40 -32.57
CA SER A 19 -5.71 -2.42 -32.86
C SER A 19 -6.56 -3.31 -31.93
N ASP A 20 -5.93 -4.13 -31.08
CA ASP A 20 -6.58 -5.07 -30.16
C ASP A 20 -6.13 -4.91 -28.69
N VAL A 21 -5.30 -3.91 -28.41
CA VAL A 21 -4.78 -3.65 -27.05
C VAL A 21 -5.91 -3.34 -26.07
N ASP A 22 -6.89 -2.56 -26.48
CA ASP A 22 -8.08 -2.19 -25.70
C ASP A 22 -8.87 -3.44 -25.27
N GLY A 23 -9.09 -4.38 -26.20
CA GLY A 23 -9.75 -5.66 -25.90
C GLY A 23 -8.99 -6.51 -24.88
N VAL A 24 -7.67 -6.64 -25.03
CA VAL A 24 -6.84 -7.40 -24.09
C VAL A 24 -6.80 -6.73 -22.70
N LEU A 25 -6.71 -5.40 -22.64
CA LEU A 25 -6.78 -4.67 -21.38
C LEU A 25 -8.14 -4.81 -20.70
N TYR A 26 -9.23 -4.78 -21.46
CA TYR A 26 -10.57 -5.00 -20.95
C TYR A 26 -10.70 -6.38 -20.27
N GLU A 27 -10.30 -7.45 -20.98
CA GLU A 27 -10.31 -8.81 -20.41
C GLU A 27 -9.40 -8.95 -19.19
N LEU A 28 -8.24 -8.29 -19.20
CA LEU A 28 -7.34 -8.27 -18.06
C LEU A 28 -7.99 -7.59 -16.86
N PHE A 29 -8.64 -6.44 -17.03
CA PHE A 29 -9.28 -5.71 -15.93
C PHE A 29 -10.45 -6.51 -15.34
N GLU A 30 -11.22 -7.23 -16.17
CA GLU A 30 -12.22 -8.18 -15.67
C GLU A 30 -11.58 -9.26 -14.79
N VAL A 31 -10.48 -9.84 -15.23
CA VAL A 31 -9.77 -10.87 -14.44
C VAL A 31 -9.24 -10.32 -13.12
N LEU A 32 -8.72 -9.08 -13.11
CA LEU A 32 -8.22 -8.45 -11.89
C LEU A 32 -9.32 -8.21 -10.84
N ASP A 33 -10.57 -8.05 -11.26
CA ASP A 33 -11.74 -7.90 -10.37
C ASP A 33 -12.32 -9.22 -9.88
N LEU A 34 -12.05 -10.33 -10.57
CA LEU A 34 -12.59 -11.64 -10.21
C LEU A 34 -11.75 -12.31 -9.12
N PRO A 35 -12.34 -12.75 -7.99
CA PRO A 35 -11.65 -13.52 -6.97
C PRO A 35 -10.98 -14.79 -7.52
N GLU A 36 -9.88 -15.24 -6.94
CA GLU A 36 -9.13 -16.42 -7.39
C GLU A 36 -9.97 -17.71 -7.41
N SER A 37 -10.96 -17.82 -6.55
CA SER A 37 -11.91 -18.95 -6.48
C SER A 37 -13.04 -18.89 -7.51
N SER A 38 -13.15 -17.81 -8.29
CA SER A 38 -14.25 -17.64 -9.25
C SER A 38 -14.15 -18.63 -10.41
N THR A 39 -15.27 -19.26 -10.74
CA THR A 39 -15.39 -20.14 -11.92
C THR A 39 -15.25 -19.35 -13.24
N GLU A 40 -15.69 -18.10 -13.25
CA GLU A 40 -15.56 -17.20 -14.40
C GLU A 40 -14.09 -16.91 -14.70
N ARG A 41 -13.29 -16.66 -13.64
CA ARG A 41 -11.85 -16.49 -13.76
C ARG A 41 -11.16 -17.74 -14.33
N GLN A 42 -11.57 -18.93 -13.90
CA GLN A 42 -11.01 -20.20 -14.37
C GLN A 42 -11.31 -20.46 -15.87
N ALA A 43 -12.38 -19.88 -16.40
CA ALA A 43 -12.73 -19.97 -17.82
C ALA A 43 -11.93 -19.00 -18.70
N LYS A 44 -11.24 -18.02 -18.11
CA LYS A 44 -10.41 -17.05 -18.86
C LYS A 44 -9.09 -17.68 -19.33
N PRO A 45 -8.47 -17.15 -20.41
CA PRO A 45 -7.17 -17.61 -20.88
C PRO A 45 -6.12 -17.65 -19.76
N THR A 46 -5.27 -18.70 -19.75
CA THR A 46 -4.31 -18.93 -18.66
C THR A 46 -3.33 -17.76 -18.46
N HIS A 47 -2.95 -17.07 -19.53
CA HIS A 47 -2.06 -15.90 -19.43
C HIS A 47 -2.70 -14.70 -18.71
N LEU A 48 -4.04 -14.59 -18.73
CA LEU A 48 -4.78 -13.57 -17.99
C LEU A 48 -5.13 -14.07 -16.57
N SER A 49 -5.64 -15.29 -16.44
CA SER A 49 -6.03 -15.85 -15.14
C SER A 49 -4.84 -16.04 -14.17
N ALA A 50 -3.61 -16.00 -14.67
CA ALA A 50 -2.39 -16.02 -13.86
C ALA A 50 -2.08 -14.70 -13.12
N PHE A 51 -2.79 -13.61 -13.41
CA PHE A 51 -2.67 -12.38 -12.64
C PHE A 51 -3.38 -12.53 -11.29
N PRO A 52 -2.90 -11.89 -10.21
CA PRO A 52 -3.59 -11.95 -8.91
C PRO A 52 -4.90 -11.15 -8.93
N TYR A 53 -5.82 -11.50 -8.03
CA TYR A 53 -6.99 -10.67 -7.74
C TYR A 53 -6.56 -9.36 -7.09
N VAL A 54 -7.12 -8.24 -7.53
CA VAL A 54 -6.87 -6.90 -6.98
C VAL A 54 -8.09 -6.44 -6.21
N ASN A 55 -8.05 -6.60 -4.89
CA ASN A 55 -9.10 -6.15 -4.00
C ASN A 55 -9.17 -4.60 -3.95
N GLY A 56 -10.34 -4.05 -3.68
CA GLY A 56 -10.52 -2.63 -3.42
C GLY A 56 -11.29 -1.87 -4.49
N SER A 57 -12.08 -2.55 -5.28
CA SER A 57 -13.03 -1.97 -6.28
C SER A 57 -12.36 -1.12 -7.37
N LEU A 58 -11.03 -1.25 -7.56
CA LEU A 58 -10.33 -0.50 -8.61
C LEU A 58 -10.80 -0.90 -10.01
N PHE A 59 -11.11 -2.17 -10.22
CA PHE A 59 -11.54 -2.75 -11.50
C PHE A 59 -13.02 -3.13 -11.54
N GLU A 60 -13.80 -2.83 -10.48
CA GLU A 60 -15.24 -3.15 -10.36
C GLU A 60 -16.07 -2.47 -11.47
N TYR A 61 -15.68 -1.26 -11.85
CA TYR A 61 -16.38 -0.52 -12.90
C TYR A 61 -15.70 -0.71 -14.24
N GLN A 62 -16.46 -1.15 -15.23
CA GLN A 62 -15.99 -1.24 -16.61
C GLN A 62 -15.98 0.14 -17.25
N PHE A 63 -14.79 0.65 -17.52
CA PHE A 63 -14.60 1.89 -18.27
C PHE A 63 -14.33 1.57 -19.73
N ALA A 64 -14.78 2.46 -20.63
CA ALA A 64 -14.39 2.40 -22.02
C ALA A 64 -12.88 2.62 -22.12
N ILE A 65 -12.13 1.60 -22.56
CA ILE A 65 -10.71 1.71 -22.80
C ILE A 65 -10.51 2.41 -24.14
N PRO A 66 -9.66 3.44 -24.23
CA PRO A 66 -9.42 4.14 -25.50
C PRO A 66 -8.72 3.22 -26.51
N GLU A 67 -8.97 3.46 -27.78
CA GLU A 67 -8.30 2.77 -28.88
C GLU A 67 -6.78 3.05 -28.86
N PHE A 68 -6.01 2.04 -29.17
CA PHE A 68 -4.56 2.13 -29.27
C PHE A 68 -4.12 2.09 -30.74
N ASP A 69 -3.01 2.75 -31.01
CA ASP A 69 -2.24 2.62 -32.24
C ASP A 69 -0.84 2.04 -31.98
N ALA A 70 -0.05 1.82 -33.02
CA ALA A 70 1.31 1.30 -32.87
C ALA A 70 2.20 2.16 -31.96
N ARG A 71 1.98 3.47 -31.91
CA ARG A 71 2.76 4.39 -31.08
C ARG A 71 2.37 4.25 -29.60
N THR A 72 1.08 4.30 -29.29
CA THR A 72 0.56 4.19 -27.92
C THR A 72 0.80 2.80 -27.34
N ARG A 73 0.69 1.73 -28.15
CA ARG A 73 1.10 0.38 -27.75
C ARG A 73 2.59 0.33 -27.36
N ARG A 74 3.47 0.94 -28.15
CA ARG A 74 4.90 0.99 -27.83
C ARG A 74 5.17 1.73 -26.53
N ILE A 75 4.53 2.88 -26.28
CA ILE A 75 4.64 3.64 -25.04
C ILE A 75 4.18 2.78 -23.86
N LEU A 76 3.06 2.07 -23.99
CA LEU A 76 2.56 1.16 -22.97
C LEU A 76 3.59 0.08 -22.61
N LEU A 77 4.23 -0.53 -23.61
CA LEU A 77 5.28 -1.53 -23.43
C LEU A 77 6.53 -0.94 -22.77
N GLU A 78 6.94 0.26 -23.16
CA GLU A 78 8.06 0.98 -22.51
C GLU A 78 7.76 1.24 -21.04
N CYS A 79 6.54 1.70 -20.70
CA CYS A 79 6.10 1.88 -19.33
C CYS A 79 6.05 0.56 -18.53
N ALA A 80 5.60 -0.53 -19.18
CA ALA A 80 5.49 -1.83 -18.54
C ALA A 80 6.84 -2.45 -18.11
N ARG A 81 7.96 -2.01 -18.72
CA ARG A 81 9.32 -2.43 -18.36
C ARG A 81 9.93 -1.68 -17.18
N LEU A 82 9.30 -0.61 -16.73
CA LEU A 82 9.81 0.16 -15.59
C LEU A 82 9.56 -0.58 -14.27
N SER A 83 10.52 -0.48 -13.35
CA SER A 83 10.37 -1.03 -11.99
C SER A 83 9.47 -0.14 -11.14
N TRP A 84 8.16 -0.32 -11.25
CA TRP A 84 7.16 0.45 -10.50
C TRP A 84 7.21 0.18 -8.99
N ALA A 85 7.77 -0.95 -8.56
CA ALA A 85 7.94 -1.28 -7.15
C ALA A 85 8.88 -0.32 -6.40
N GLU A 86 9.83 0.30 -7.12
CA GLU A 86 10.76 1.26 -6.56
C GLU A 86 10.20 2.69 -6.48
N ILE A 87 9.05 2.93 -7.12
CA ILE A 87 8.42 4.24 -7.11
C ILE A 87 7.66 4.40 -5.80
N ASN A 88 8.02 5.44 -5.05
CA ASN A 88 7.27 5.78 -3.85
C ASN A 88 5.80 6.07 -4.22
N PRO A 89 4.81 5.37 -3.63
CA PRO A 89 3.40 5.61 -3.89
C PRO A 89 2.96 7.09 -3.72
N ASP A 90 3.69 7.85 -2.92
CA ASP A 90 3.42 9.27 -2.68
C ASP A 90 3.57 10.13 -3.96
N ILE A 91 4.30 9.62 -4.97
CA ILE A 91 4.49 10.33 -6.23
C ILE A 91 3.18 10.40 -7.05
N PHE A 92 2.27 9.45 -6.85
CA PHE A 92 0.98 9.45 -7.56
C PHE A 92 0.17 10.70 -7.30
N GLY A 93 0.15 11.19 -6.06
CA GLY A 93 -0.53 12.45 -5.74
C GLY A 93 0.05 13.65 -6.50
N SER A 94 1.38 13.73 -6.64
CA SER A 94 2.03 14.80 -7.41
C SER A 94 1.84 14.63 -8.93
N MET A 95 1.79 13.40 -9.43
CA MET A 95 1.47 13.12 -10.83
C MET A 95 0.03 13.52 -11.18
N PHE A 96 -0.93 13.19 -10.33
CA PHE A 96 -2.32 13.65 -10.48
C PHE A 96 -2.39 15.17 -10.54
N GLN A 97 -1.68 15.84 -9.65
CA GLN A 97 -1.62 17.30 -9.64
C GLN A 97 -0.99 17.88 -10.93
N ALA A 98 -0.04 17.17 -11.54
CA ALA A 98 0.59 17.63 -12.79
C ALA A 98 -0.35 17.50 -14.01
N VAL A 99 -1.29 16.54 -13.99
CA VAL A 99 -2.25 16.29 -15.09
C VAL A 99 -3.47 17.20 -15.02
N ILE A 100 -3.88 17.62 -13.81
CA ILE A 100 -5.05 18.49 -13.64
C ILE A 100 -4.71 19.93 -14.05
N ASP A 101 -5.61 20.55 -14.81
CA ASP A 101 -5.50 21.94 -15.24
C ASP A 101 -5.25 22.88 -14.06
N PRO A 102 -4.26 23.81 -14.15
CA PRO A 102 -3.95 24.76 -13.09
C PRO A 102 -5.14 25.60 -12.61
N GLU A 103 -6.07 25.96 -13.49
CA GLU A 103 -7.27 26.71 -13.15
C GLU A 103 -8.27 25.87 -12.34
N GLN A 104 -8.39 24.59 -12.65
CA GLN A 104 -9.25 23.67 -11.91
C GLN A 104 -8.68 23.29 -10.55
N ARG A 105 -7.34 23.22 -10.41
CA ARG A 105 -6.68 22.96 -9.13
C ARG A 105 -7.07 23.93 -8.03
N GLY A 106 -7.08 25.23 -8.36
CA GLY A 106 -7.40 26.29 -7.41
C GLY A 106 -8.86 26.25 -6.93
N SER A 107 -9.80 25.94 -7.83
CA SER A 107 -11.23 25.89 -7.51
C SER A 107 -11.65 24.64 -6.75
N LEU A 108 -10.96 23.50 -6.97
CA LEU A 108 -11.28 22.21 -6.33
C LEU A 108 -10.44 21.93 -5.08
N GLY A 109 -9.49 22.82 -4.72
CA GLY A 109 -8.62 22.62 -3.56
C GLY A 109 -7.72 21.38 -3.65
N GLN A 110 -7.48 20.86 -4.87
CA GLN A 110 -6.72 19.64 -5.12
C GLN A 110 -5.20 19.91 -5.06
N HIS A 111 -4.71 20.14 -3.85
CA HIS A 111 -3.29 20.30 -3.58
C HIS A 111 -2.71 19.04 -2.97
N TYR A 112 -1.66 18.49 -3.62
CA TYR A 112 -0.90 17.39 -3.06
C TYR A 112 -0.06 17.88 -1.89
N THR A 113 -0.25 17.27 -0.72
CA THR A 113 0.57 17.55 0.45
C THR A 113 1.74 16.58 0.50
N SER A 114 2.96 17.09 0.45
CA SER A 114 4.17 16.28 0.49
C SER A 114 4.33 15.55 1.83
N VAL A 115 4.99 14.39 1.82
CA VAL A 115 5.29 13.60 3.03
C VAL A 115 5.96 14.46 4.10
N SER A 116 6.93 15.31 3.72
CA SER A 116 7.64 16.19 4.66
C SER A 116 6.71 17.18 5.37
N ASN A 117 5.70 17.69 4.68
CA ASN A 117 4.71 18.59 5.29
C ASN A 117 3.72 17.83 6.17
N ILE A 118 3.31 16.63 5.75
CA ILE A 118 2.48 15.74 6.57
C ILE A 118 3.20 15.41 7.87
N MET A 119 4.47 15.03 7.81
CA MET A 119 5.30 14.72 8.98
C MET A 119 5.40 15.88 9.96
N LYS A 120 5.53 17.12 9.49
CA LYS A 120 5.52 18.31 10.35
C LYS A 120 4.23 18.47 11.18
N VAL A 121 3.13 17.88 10.73
CA VAL A 121 1.85 17.89 11.45
C VAL A 121 1.74 16.69 12.37
N ILE A 122 1.95 15.46 11.85
CA ILE A 122 1.69 14.25 12.62
C ILE A 122 2.74 13.97 13.71
N GLN A 123 3.99 14.40 13.49
CA GLN A 123 5.05 14.26 14.49
C GLN A 123 4.68 14.94 15.81
N PRO A 124 4.48 16.26 15.89
CA PRO A 124 4.15 16.91 17.15
C PRO A 124 2.74 16.59 17.64
N LEU A 125 1.84 16.12 16.75
CA LEU A 125 0.46 15.85 17.12
C LEU A 125 0.30 14.57 17.97
N PHE A 126 1.02 13.50 17.62
CA PHE A 126 0.94 12.21 18.33
C PHE A 126 2.19 11.34 18.23
N LEU A 127 3.01 11.41 17.16
CA LEU A 127 4.10 10.48 16.99
C LEU A 127 5.23 10.68 18.00
N ASP A 128 5.63 11.91 18.28
CA ASP A 128 6.76 12.22 19.17
C ASP A 128 6.45 11.74 20.60
N GLU A 129 5.22 11.92 21.06
CA GLU A 129 4.78 11.46 22.39
C GLU A 129 4.79 9.93 22.48
N LEU A 130 4.24 9.25 21.47
CA LEU A 130 4.19 7.79 21.44
C LEU A 130 5.60 7.18 21.34
N ARG A 131 6.50 7.77 20.55
CA ARG A 131 7.90 7.34 20.45
C ARG A 131 8.65 7.54 21.75
N ALA A 132 8.52 8.70 22.38
CA ALA A 132 9.12 8.96 23.69
C ALA A 132 8.64 7.98 24.77
N GLU A 133 7.35 7.60 24.72
CA GLU A 133 6.80 6.58 25.61
C GLU A 133 7.44 5.22 25.35
N LEU A 134 7.56 4.78 24.08
CA LEU A 134 8.24 3.54 23.72
C LEU A 134 9.69 3.54 24.18
N ASP A 135 10.44 4.60 23.89
CA ASP A 135 11.86 4.74 24.29
C ASP A 135 12.02 4.64 25.80
N THR A 136 11.12 5.28 26.56
CA THR A 136 11.09 5.19 28.03
C THR A 136 10.89 3.76 28.49
N VAL A 137 9.97 3.02 27.85
CA VAL A 137 9.71 1.62 28.20
C VAL A 137 10.87 0.72 27.81
N ILE A 138 11.49 0.94 26.67
CA ILE A 138 12.66 0.17 26.20
C ILE A 138 13.84 0.37 27.18
N ALA A 139 14.06 1.60 27.66
CA ALA A 139 15.15 1.95 28.58
C ALA A 139 14.99 1.35 29.99
N LEU A 140 13.81 0.82 30.34
CA LEU A 140 13.65 0.14 31.63
C LEU A 140 14.56 -1.10 31.70
N SER A 141 15.16 -1.30 32.87
CA SER A 141 16.04 -2.43 33.17
C SER A 141 15.37 -3.79 32.88
N HIS A 142 16.13 -4.77 32.39
CA HIS A 142 15.70 -6.15 32.14
C HIS A 142 15.58 -7.00 33.43
N ASP A 143 15.65 -6.40 34.59
CA ASP A 143 15.47 -7.05 35.88
C ASP A 143 14.06 -7.68 35.98
N ASN A 144 13.95 -8.87 36.54
CA ASN A 144 12.68 -9.62 36.70
C ASN A 144 11.59 -8.83 37.41
N ARG A 145 11.94 -7.88 38.26
CA ARG A 145 10.97 -6.98 38.94
C ARG A 145 10.31 -6.00 37.98
N HIS A 146 10.97 -5.65 36.89
CA HIS A 146 10.48 -4.67 35.91
C HIS A 146 9.88 -5.33 34.68
N LYS A 147 10.06 -6.64 34.47
CA LYS A 147 9.60 -7.35 33.28
C LYS A 147 8.09 -7.27 33.10
N ASN A 148 7.31 -7.53 34.17
CA ASN A 148 5.85 -7.45 34.10
C ASN A 148 5.38 -6.02 33.86
N ASN A 149 5.99 -5.03 34.51
CA ASN A 149 5.67 -3.62 34.30
C ASN A 149 5.98 -3.18 32.85
N LYS A 150 7.10 -3.68 32.28
CA LYS A 150 7.47 -3.39 30.89
C LYS A 150 6.46 -3.98 29.91
N ALA A 151 6.03 -5.24 30.12
CA ALA A 151 5.00 -5.89 29.30
C ALA A 151 3.65 -5.14 29.36
N GLU A 152 3.18 -4.82 30.55
CA GLU A 152 1.93 -4.07 30.76
C GLU A 152 1.97 -2.69 30.08
N ARG A 153 3.09 -1.99 30.13
CA ARG A 153 3.27 -0.70 29.48
C ARG A 153 3.30 -0.80 27.95
N LEU A 154 3.92 -1.84 27.38
CA LEU A 154 3.90 -2.10 25.95
C LEU A 154 2.47 -2.44 25.49
N ASP A 155 1.71 -3.23 26.26
CA ASP A 155 0.30 -3.52 25.98
C ASP A 155 -0.56 -2.25 26.00
N ALA A 156 -0.34 -1.40 27.01
CA ALA A 156 -1.04 -0.11 27.12
C ALA A 156 -0.73 0.80 25.93
N LEU A 157 0.53 0.84 25.48
CA LEU A 157 0.94 1.60 24.32
C LEU A 157 0.30 1.08 23.03
N LEU A 158 0.26 -0.24 22.81
CA LEU A 158 -0.46 -0.85 21.67
C LEU A 158 -1.93 -0.49 21.68
N LYS A 159 -2.57 -0.60 22.84
CA LYS A 159 -3.98 -0.19 22.99
C LYS A 159 -4.18 1.29 22.68
N ARG A 160 -3.26 2.14 23.12
CA ARG A 160 -3.31 3.58 22.82
C ARG A 160 -3.17 3.83 21.32
N ILE A 161 -2.21 3.19 20.63
CA ILE A 161 -2.02 3.29 19.18
C ILE A 161 -3.29 2.86 18.45
N SER A 162 -3.91 1.73 18.84
CA SER A 162 -5.12 1.20 18.18
C SER A 162 -6.36 2.08 18.36
N GLN A 163 -6.37 2.98 19.34
CA GLN A 163 -7.47 3.90 19.61
C GLN A 163 -7.35 5.24 18.87
N ILE A 164 -6.21 5.52 18.26
CA ILE A 164 -6.01 6.77 17.52
C ILE A 164 -6.92 6.77 16.30
N LYS A 165 -7.72 7.82 16.18
CA LYS A 165 -8.59 8.05 15.03
C LYS A 165 -8.11 9.31 14.32
N VAL A 166 -7.76 9.17 13.05
CA VAL A 166 -7.38 10.27 12.19
C VAL A 166 -8.53 10.56 11.23
N PHE A 167 -8.98 11.80 11.21
CA PHE A 167 -10.06 12.26 10.34
C PHE A 167 -9.56 13.45 9.51
N ASP A 168 -9.69 13.33 8.20
CA ASP A 168 -9.38 14.38 7.25
C ASP A 168 -10.62 14.65 6.36
N PRO A 169 -11.35 15.76 6.61
CA PRO A 169 -12.58 16.07 5.88
C PRO A 169 -12.34 16.50 4.42
N ALA A 170 -11.10 16.76 4.03
CA ALA A 170 -10.72 17.20 2.70
C ALA A 170 -9.55 16.35 2.16
N CYS A 171 -9.61 15.05 2.37
CA CYS A 171 -8.49 14.11 2.21
C CYS A 171 -7.92 14.03 0.78
N GLY A 172 -8.62 14.49 -0.25
CA GLY A 172 -8.19 14.36 -1.63
C GLY A 172 -7.89 12.91 -2.01
N SER A 173 -6.64 12.62 -2.38
CA SER A 173 -6.15 11.25 -2.65
C SER A 173 -5.93 10.41 -1.38
N GLY A 174 -6.18 10.95 -0.19
CA GLY A 174 -5.97 10.27 1.08
C GLY A 174 -4.51 10.23 1.55
N ASN A 175 -3.61 10.98 0.91
CA ASN A 175 -2.17 10.91 1.19
C ASN A 175 -1.84 11.16 2.67
N PHE A 176 -2.50 12.15 3.30
CA PHE A 176 -2.32 12.42 4.72
C PHE A 176 -2.67 11.20 5.59
N LEU A 177 -3.82 10.58 5.31
CA LEU A 177 -4.29 9.41 6.05
C LEU A 177 -3.38 8.20 5.84
N ILE A 178 -2.90 7.99 4.60
CA ILE A 178 -1.97 6.91 4.26
C ILE A 178 -0.66 7.06 5.03
N ILE A 179 -0.06 8.25 5.06
CA ILE A 179 1.19 8.48 5.76
C ILE A 179 1.01 8.35 7.27
N ALA A 180 -0.08 8.93 7.83
CA ALA A 180 -0.39 8.78 9.25
C ALA A 180 -0.54 7.29 9.64
N TYR A 181 -1.27 6.51 8.85
CA TYR A 181 -1.42 5.07 9.04
C TYR A 181 -0.07 4.33 8.96
N LYS A 182 0.75 4.61 7.93
CA LYS A 182 2.08 3.98 7.78
C LYS A 182 2.98 4.25 8.99
N GLU A 183 3.01 5.47 9.50
CA GLU A 183 3.85 5.82 10.65
C GLU A 183 3.33 5.18 11.95
N LEU A 184 2.01 5.15 12.18
CA LEU A 184 1.43 4.44 13.31
C LEU A 184 1.71 2.93 13.24
N ARG A 185 1.61 2.35 12.04
CA ARG A 185 1.90 0.92 11.82
C ARG A 185 3.36 0.57 12.05
N LYS A 186 4.30 1.43 11.63
CA LYS A 186 5.73 1.26 11.94
C LYS A 186 5.96 1.23 13.45
N LEU A 187 5.39 2.18 14.17
CA LEU A 187 5.51 2.26 15.63
C LEU A 187 4.90 1.02 16.31
N GLU A 188 3.74 0.57 15.87
CA GLU A 188 3.10 -0.66 16.36
C GLU A 188 4.02 -1.88 16.19
N ILE A 189 4.66 -2.02 15.02
CA ILE A 189 5.62 -3.10 14.76
C ILE A 189 6.83 -3.01 15.70
N GLU A 190 7.34 -1.81 15.99
CA GLU A 190 8.43 -1.61 16.93
C GLU A 190 8.03 -2.05 18.34
N VAL A 191 6.82 -1.72 18.79
CA VAL A 191 6.28 -2.15 20.09
C VAL A 191 6.15 -3.69 20.14
N LEU A 192 5.60 -4.31 19.09
CA LEU A 192 5.46 -5.77 19.00
C LEU A 192 6.82 -6.48 19.02
N LYS A 193 7.83 -5.91 18.34
CA LYS A 193 9.22 -6.43 18.41
C LYS A 193 9.75 -6.37 19.83
N ALA A 194 9.56 -5.24 20.53
CA ALA A 194 9.98 -5.09 21.92
C ALA A 194 9.27 -6.08 22.86
N GLN A 195 7.99 -6.38 22.66
CA GLN A 195 7.28 -7.42 23.41
C GLN A 195 7.84 -8.81 23.16
N ARG A 196 8.08 -9.16 21.89
CA ARG A 196 8.67 -10.44 21.52
C ARG A 196 10.05 -10.64 22.18
N ASP A 197 10.87 -9.59 22.20
CA ASP A 197 12.20 -9.65 22.80
C ASP A 197 12.15 -9.85 24.33
N LEU A 198 11.09 -9.34 24.98
CA LEU A 198 10.85 -9.58 26.41
C LEU A 198 10.44 -11.03 26.71
N LEU A 199 9.70 -11.68 25.81
CA LEU A 199 9.21 -13.05 26.01
C LEU A 199 10.34 -14.08 25.81
N GLY A 200 11.41 -13.73 25.12
CA GLY A 200 12.54 -14.61 24.82
C GLY A 200 12.24 -15.57 23.67
N SER A 201 13.27 -15.97 22.93
CA SER A 201 13.16 -16.84 21.74
C SER A 201 12.66 -18.28 22.01
N LYS A 202 12.20 -18.62 23.21
CA LYS A 202 11.81 -19.98 23.60
C LYS A 202 10.31 -20.26 23.55
N ASP A 203 9.48 -19.26 23.54
CA ASP A 203 8.03 -19.45 23.43
C ASP A 203 7.56 -19.08 22.03
N ASN A 204 7.65 -20.05 21.13
CA ASN A 204 6.76 -20.16 19.97
C ASN A 204 5.30 -20.35 20.50
N LEU A 205 4.85 -19.47 21.36
CA LEU A 205 3.53 -19.52 21.95
C LEU A 205 2.62 -18.55 21.21
N LEU A 206 1.60 -19.16 20.71
CA LEU A 206 0.45 -18.64 20.02
C LEU A 206 0.66 -18.52 18.52
N GLY A 207 0.11 -19.48 17.80
CA GLY A 207 -0.19 -19.53 16.35
C GLY A 207 -0.98 -18.36 15.80
N LEU A 208 -0.61 -17.17 16.18
CA LEU A 208 -0.92 -15.93 15.47
C LEU A 208 0.21 -15.74 14.50
N GLY A 209 -0.07 -16.01 13.21
CA GLY A 209 0.91 -15.96 12.13
C GLY A 209 1.66 -14.64 12.01
N PHE A 210 2.65 -14.45 12.87
CA PHE A 210 3.55 -13.28 12.83
C PHE A 210 4.43 -13.27 11.57
N ASP A 211 4.63 -14.44 10.93
CA ASP A 211 5.36 -14.53 9.66
C ASP A 211 4.67 -13.81 8.50
N SER A 212 3.35 -13.63 8.58
CA SER A 212 2.59 -12.90 7.54
C SER A 212 2.64 -11.38 7.71
N VAL A 213 3.01 -10.86 8.87
CA VAL A 213 3.08 -9.41 9.12
C VAL A 213 4.46 -8.85 8.78
N VAL A 214 5.51 -9.67 8.87
CA VAL A 214 6.90 -9.26 8.57
C VAL A 214 7.23 -9.37 7.06
N SER A 215 6.44 -10.09 6.27
CA SER A 215 6.66 -10.26 4.83
C SER A 215 6.13 -9.11 3.96
N LEU A 216 5.67 -8.01 4.53
CA LEU A 216 5.23 -6.82 3.79
C LEU A 216 6.34 -5.79 3.56
N ASP A 217 7.58 -6.10 3.96
CA ASP A 217 8.76 -5.23 3.79
C ASP A 217 9.72 -5.71 2.68
N ASN A 218 9.20 -6.39 1.62
CA ASN A 218 9.94 -6.66 0.38
C ASN A 218 9.17 -6.21 -0.84
#